data_e27cebab8e35bc9b12fbf2e983c5ee9f
#
_entry.id   e27cebab8e35bc9b12fbf2e983c5ee9f
#
_cell.length_a   1.000
_cell.length_b   1.000
_cell.length_c   1.000
_cell.angle_alpha   90.00
_cell.angle_beta   90.00
_cell.angle_gamma   90.00
#
_symmetry.space_group_name_H-M   'P 1'
#
loop_
_entity.id
_entity.type
_entity.pdbx_description
1 polymer ?
#
loop_
_entity_poly.entity_id
_entity_poly.type
_entity_poly.pdbx_seq_one_letter_code
_entity_poly.pdbx_strand_id
1 'polypeptide(L)'
;MDSRLRAVGVLLAGGVGRRVGLDTPKQLIEVAGRTIIEHSLAVFQGAPEIDEIVVLITPGYSGEVRDIVTRGGYDKVSQIVDGGASRTESTWRALRALGTEECDVLLHDAVRPLLEPRIITECVRALERHSAVNVAIPSSDTVLVAAPAPDGEIIGEVLDRSRLRRSQTPQCFRLSVIREAYERALADPGFAGLPATDDCGVVLRYLPEVPIHLVPGSEHNIKVTHPADLHIAERLFELAAEVPQCDRKALDGRSVVVLGDHGAETAAQAAAYGARVRTFTRADGVRVDDHDSVAKALEGVGRVDHVVNAAGASHIGRLAEATGETVTEVVGTGHLGALNVARAARPHLRGSLLLQLPHGAGALHASARAAVVALTRALAREWAADGIRVNCIDTGASPLAVAQTSLDILISDLSGQVIDVGVDRT
;
A
#
# COMPACT_ATOMS: atom_id res chain seq x y z
N MET A 1 13.23 -6.11 32.91
CA MET A 1 13.47 -6.76 31.62
C MET A 1 12.17 -7.44 31.23
N ASP A 2 11.49 -6.86 30.26
CA ASP A 2 10.23 -7.40 29.75
C ASP A 2 10.49 -8.81 29.15
N SER A 3 9.82 -9.81 29.71
CA SER A 3 10.00 -11.22 29.29
C SER A 3 9.15 -11.57 28.07
N ARG A 4 8.96 -10.62 27.15
CA ARG A 4 8.25 -10.86 25.89
C ARG A 4 9.07 -11.85 25.03
N LEU A 5 8.42 -12.87 24.49
CA LEU A 5 9.06 -13.73 23.50
C LEU A 5 9.36 -12.94 22.23
N ARG A 6 10.41 -13.34 21.52
CA ARG A 6 10.73 -12.84 20.18
C ARG A 6 9.54 -13.10 19.25
N ALA A 7 9.09 -12.07 18.53
CA ALA A 7 8.00 -12.19 17.56
C ALA A 7 8.56 -12.15 16.12
N VAL A 8 8.26 -13.19 15.36
CA VAL A 8 8.74 -13.37 13.98
C VAL A 8 7.58 -13.29 13.00
N GLY A 9 7.65 -12.31 12.10
CA GLY A 9 6.75 -12.22 10.96
C GLY A 9 7.20 -13.17 9.85
N VAL A 10 6.31 -14.04 9.38
CA VAL A 10 6.58 -14.96 8.27
C VAL A 10 5.70 -14.58 7.10
N LEU A 11 6.30 -14.02 6.04
CA LEU A 11 5.59 -13.62 4.83
C LEU A 11 5.53 -14.78 3.83
N LEU A 12 4.33 -15.34 3.65
CA LEU A 12 4.08 -16.45 2.75
C LEU A 12 3.83 -15.95 1.32
N ALA A 13 4.87 -15.94 0.50
CA ALA A 13 4.88 -15.48 -0.89
C ALA A 13 5.19 -16.61 -1.90
N GLY A 14 5.02 -17.88 -1.52
CA GLY A 14 5.35 -19.06 -2.33
C GLY A 14 4.36 -19.42 -3.44
N GLY A 15 3.26 -18.67 -3.60
CA GLY A 15 2.22 -18.98 -4.58
C GLY A 15 2.59 -18.55 -6.01
N VAL A 16 2.58 -19.48 -6.96
CA VAL A 16 2.91 -19.27 -8.39
C VAL A 16 1.86 -18.43 -9.17
N GLY A 17 0.79 -17.95 -8.53
CA GLY A 17 -0.15 -17.00 -9.16
C GLY A 17 -0.90 -17.46 -10.42
N ARG A 18 -0.99 -18.75 -10.73
CA ARG A 18 -1.61 -19.30 -11.94
C ARG A 18 -2.99 -18.73 -12.30
N ARG A 19 -3.76 -18.27 -11.29
CA ARG A 19 -5.10 -17.71 -11.47
C ARG A 19 -5.11 -16.25 -11.95
N VAL A 20 -3.98 -15.54 -11.84
CA VAL A 20 -3.85 -14.14 -12.30
C VAL A 20 -3.44 -14.07 -13.78
N GLY A 21 -2.99 -15.20 -14.38
CA GLY A 21 -2.69 -15.30 -15.81
C GLY A 21 -1.46 -14.51 -16.27
N LEU A 22 -0.58 -14.14 -15.34
CA LEU A 22 0.66 -13.42 -15.63
C LEU A 22 1.87 -14.34 -15.41
N ASP A 23 2.93 -14.12 -16.17
CA ASP A 23 4.20 -14.87 -16.08
C ASP A 23 4.97 -14.53 -14.79
N THR A 24 4.68 -13.38 -14.17
CA THR A 24 5.30 -12.93 -12.92
C THR A 24 4.48 -13.39 -11.71
N PRO A 25 5.13 -13.88 -10.64
CA PRO A 25 4.44 -14.18 -9.39
C PRO A 25 3.65 -12.98 -8.87
N LYS A 26 2.39 -13.21 -8.50
CA LYS A 26 1.45 -12.12 -8.14
C LYS A 26 1.93 -11.22 -7.00
N GLN A 27 2.75 -11.73 -6.09
CA GLN A 27 3.34 -10.96 -4.98
C GLN A 27 4.38 -9.93 -5.45
N LEU A 28 4.89 -10.06 -6.69
CA LEU A 28 5.80 -9.12 -7.33
C LEU A 28 5.10 -8.16 -8.29
N ILE A 29 3.78 -8.25 -8.42
CA ILE A 29 2.97 -7.29 -9.18
C ILE A 29 2.88 -5.99 -8.38
N GLU A 30 2.94 -4.88 -9.08
CA GLU A 30 2.82 -3.56 -8.48
C GLU A 30 1.35 -3.15 -8.27
N VAL A 31 1.07 -2.61 -7.10
CA VAL A 31 -0.20 -1.96 -6.71
C VAL A 31 0.18 -0.69 -5.94
N ALA A 32 -0.46 0.42 -6.23
CA ALA A 32 -0.20 1.71 -5.57
C ALA A 32 1.29 2.08 -5.49
N GLY A 33 2.05 1.81 -6.58
CA GLY A 33 3.44 2.23 -6.73
C GLY A 33 4.50 1.35 -6.04
N ARG A 34 4.10 0.22 -5.43
CA ARG A 34 4.99 -0.78 -4.81
C ARG A 34 4.54 -2.18 -5.18
N THR A 35 5.45 -3.15 -5.14
CA THR A 35 5.03 -4.55 -5.27
C THR A 35 4.17 -4.98 -4.09
N ILE A 36 3.28 -5.93 -4.31
CA ILE A 36 2.38 -6.45 -3.25
C ILE A 36 3.18 -6.90 -2.02
N ILE A 37 4.34 -7.56 -2.21
CA ILE A 37 5.19 -7.99 -1.10
C ILE A 37 5.81 -6.81 -0.35
N GLU A 38 6.17 -5.70 -1.03
CA GLU A 38 6.72 -4.51 -0.39
C GLU A 38 5.73 -3.86 0.59
N HIS A 39 4.43 -3.88 0.28
CA HIS A 39 3.42 -3.40 1.22
C HIS A 39 3.42 -4.22 2.51
N SER A 40 3.42 -5.56 2.40
CA SER A 40 3.47 -6.44 3.56
C SER A 40 4.79 -6.29 4.34
N LEU A 41 5.94 -6.20 3.64
CA LEU A 41 7.24 -5.95 4.26
C LEU A 41 7.25 -4.63 5.04
N ALA A 42 6.70 -3.56 4.47
CA ALA A 42 6.67 -2.25 5.12
C ALA A 42 5.87 -2.26 6.43
N VAL A 43 4.72 -2.94 6.46
CA VAL A 43 3.90 -3.04 7.67
C VAL A 43 4.61 -3.83 8.77
N PHE A 44 5.22 -4.98 8.44
CA PHE A 44 5.95 -5.78 9.42
C PHE A 44 7.26 -5.10 9.87
N GLN A 45 7.97 -4.42 8.97
CA GLN A 45 9.17 -3.62 9.31
C GLN A 45 8.83 -2.49 10.28
N GLY A 46 7.70 -1.79 10.04
CA GLY A 46 7.25 -0.67 10.86
C GLY A 46 6.64 -1.07 12.20
N ALA A 47 6.26 -2.33 12.40
CA ALA A 47 5.65 -2.81 13.65
C ALA A 47 6.71 -2.98 14.75
N PRO A 48 6.65 -2.21 15.87
CA PRO A 48 7.64 -2.30 16.93
C PRO A 48 7.60 -3.65 17.67
N GLU A 49 6.50 -4.37 17.59
CA GLU A 49 6.33 -5.69 18.19
C GLU A 49 7.09 -6.80 17.43
N ILE A 50 7.42 -6.58 16.16
CA ILE A 50 8.10 -7.58 15.32
C ILE A 50 9.61 -7.39 15.44
N ASP A 51 10.29 -8.46 15.81
CA ASP A 51 11.75 -8.48 15.98
C ASP A 51 12.47 -8.95 14.71
N GLU A 52 11.84 -9.84 13.93
CA GLU A 52 12.43 -10.49 12.76
C GLU A 52 11.38 -10.77 11.68
N ILE A 53 11.81 -10.80 10.43
CA ILE A 53 10.96 -11.17 9.28
C ILE A 53 11.64 -12.30 8.50
N VAL A 54 10.88 -13.35 8.21
CA VAL A 54 11.27 -14.42 7.28
C VAL A 54 10.36 -14.39 6.06
N VAL A 55 10.94 -14.36 4.87
CA VAL A 55 10.19 -14.34 3.61
C VAL A 55 10.27 -15.67 2.92
N LEU A 56 9.13 -16.29 2.61
CA LEU A 56 9.04 -17.44 1.73
C LEU A 56 8.58 -17.02 0.35
N ILE A 57 9.44 -17.23 -0.64
CA ILE A 57 9.17 -16.81 -2.02
C ILE A 57 9.08 -18.01 -2.96
N THR A 58 8.38 -17.85 -4.06
CA THR A 58 8.39 -18.81 -5.16
C THR A 58 9.83 -19.08 -5.60
N PRO A 59 10.25 -20.35 -5.74
CA PRO A 59 11.60 -20.68 -6.20
C PRO A 59 11.97 -19.96 -7.51
N GLY A 60 13.22 -19.46 -7.56
CA GLY A 60 13.75 -18.68 -8.68
C GLY A 60 13.62 -17.16 -8.56
N TYR A 61 12.86 -16.65 -7.57
CA TYR A 61 12.64 -15.20 -7.36
C TYR A 61 13.31 -14.65 -6.11
N SER A 62 14.15 -15.44 -5.45
CA SER A 62 14.87 -15.03 -4.22
C SER A 62 15.83 -13.85 -4.46
N GLY A 63 16.36 -13.70 -5.69
CA GLY A 63 17.19 -12.57 -6.09
C GLY A 63 16.41 -11.25 -6.10
N GLU A 64 15.27 -11.24 -6.81
CA GLU A 64 14.39 -10.04 -6.89
C GLU A 64 13.90 -9.59 -5.50
N VAL A 65 13.54 -10.54 -4.64
CA VAL A 65 13.13 -10.21 -3.27
C VAL A 65 14.30 -9.65 -2.46
N ARG A 66 15.52 -10.15 -2.65
CA ARG A 66 16.71 -9.61 -1.99
C ARG A 66 16.99 -8.17 -2.43
N ASP A 67 16.81 -7.88 -3.71
CA ASP A 67 16.96 -6.51 -4.24
C ASP A 67 15.89 -5.58 -3.67
N ILE A 68 14.64 -6.05 -3.55
CA ILE A 68 13.54 -5.33 -2.91
C ILE A 68 13.88 -5.02 -1.45
N VAL A 69 14.31 -6.03 -0.69
CA VAL A 69 14.67 -5.89 0.73
C VAL A 69 15.80 -4.88 0.92
N THR A 70 16.84 -4.98 0.10
CA THR A 70 18.01 -4.08 0.18
C THR A 70 17.63 -2.64 -0.18
N ARG A 71 16.90 -2.46 -1.28
CA ARG A 71 16.48 -1.13 -1.74
C ARG A 71 15.49 -0.47 -0.77
N GLY A 72 14.60 -1.25 -0.17
CA GLY A 72 13.57 -0.77 0.75
C GLY A 72 14.06 -0.58 2.19
N GLY A 73 15.30 -0.97 2.53
CA GLY A 73 15.84 -0.88 3.89
C GLY A 73 15.06 -1.74 4.90
N TYR A 74 14.63 -2.93 4.50
CA TYR A 74 13.88 -3.84 5.38
C TYR A 74 14.83 -4.64 6.28
N ASP A 75 15.43 -3.98 7.27
CA ASP A 75 16.52 -4.52 8.10
C ASP A 75 16.09 -5.68 9.00
N LYS A 76 14.79 -5.82 9.30
CA LYS A 76 14.26 -6.97 10.07
C LYS A 76 14.21 -8.26 9.26
N VAL A 77 14.40 -8.22 7.93
CA VAL A 77 14.42 -9.43 7.10
C VAL A 77 15.73 -10.19 7.32
N SER A 78 15.65 -11.28 8.07
CA SER A 78 16.80 -12.11 8.38
C SER A 78 17.03 -13.23 7.37
N GLN A 79 15.94 -13.75 6.77
CA GLN A 79 16.00 -14.90 5.87
C GLN A 79 15.01 -14.76 4.70
N ILE A 80 15.47 -15.19 3.51
CA ILE A 80 14.64 -15.39 2.33
C ILE A 80 14.78 -16.87 1.95
N VAL A 81 13.66 -17.60 2.01
CA VAL A 81 13.60 -19.06 1.88
C VAL A 81 12.73 -19.41 0.66
N ASP A 82 13.15 -20.40 -0.11
CA ASP A 82 12.33 -20.92 -1.20
C ASP A 82 11.09 -21.64 -0.67
N GLY A 83 9.94 -21.25 -1.14
CA GLY A 83 8.66 -21.88 -0.84
C GLY A 83 8.56 -23.32 -1.35
N GLY A 84 7.61 -24.06 -0.82
CA GLY A 84 7.31 -25.42 -1.24
C GLY A 84 6.31 -25.50 -2.40
N ALA A 85 6.00 -26.70 -2.82
CA ALA A 85 5.01 -26.98 -3.86
C ALA A 85 3.57 -26.69 -3.41
N SER A 86 3.33 -26.59 -2.11
CA SER A 86 2.04 -26.26 -1.48
C SER A 86 2.20 -25.19 -0.40
N ARG A 87 1.06 -24.63 0.05
CA ARG A 87 1.03 -23.73 1.21
C ARG A 87 1.54 -24.44 2.47
N THR A 88 1.09 -25.64 2.70
CA THR A 88 1.54 -26.50 3.83
C THR A 88 3.04 -26.70 3.83
N GLU A 89 3.61 -27.07 2.67
CA GLU A 89 5.06 -27.25 2.56
C GLU A 89 5.82 -25.95 2.78
N SER A 90 5.30 -24.84 2.27
CA SER A 90 5.90 -23.52 2.48
C SER A 90 5.90 -23.14 3.94
N THR A 91 4.76 -23.30 4.66
CA THR A 91 4.72 -23.06 6.10
C THR A 91 5.71 -23.97 6.85
N TRP A 92 5.76 -25.26 6.50
CA TRP A 92 6.71 -26.18 7.15
C TRP A 92 8.17 -25.78 6.96
N ARG A 93 8.53 -25.33 5.76
CA ARG A 93 9.89 -24.81 5.48
C ARG A 93 10.20 -23.58 6.34
N ALA A 94 9.23 -22.66 6.50
CA ALA A 94 9.37 -21.53 7.39
C ALA A 94 9.62 -21.96 8.84
N LEU A 95 8.77 -22.84 9.37
CA LEU A 95 8.90 -23.32 10.75
C LEU A 95 10.25 -23.98 11.01
N ARG A 96 10.82 -24.67 10.02
CA ARG A 96 12.17 -25.23 10.10
C ARG A 96 13.26 -24.15 10.10
N ALA A 97 13.09 -23.09 9.32
CA ALA A 97 14.03 -21.98 9.23
C ALA A 97 14.12 -21.17 10.54
N LEU A 98 13.04 -21.14 11.35
CA LEU A 98 13.01 -20.45 12.64
C LEU A 98 13.86 -21.08 13.74
N GLY A 99 14.43 -22.28 13.51
CA GLY A 99 15.21 -22.98 14.53
C GLY A 99 14.33 -23.59 15.62
N THR A 100 14.87 -23.80 16.82
CA THR A 100 14.19 -24.49 17.94
C THR A 100 13.89 -23.61 19.14
N GLU A 101 14.38 -22.38 19.15
CA GLU A 101 14.13 -21.42 20.22
C GLU A 101 12.68 -20.95 20.17
N GLU A 102 12.00 -20.93 21.33
CA GLU A 102 10.61 -20.55 21.42
C GLU A 102 10.40 -19.08 21.01
N CYS A 103 9.41 -18.83 20.16
CA CYS A 103 9.05 -17.50 19.69
C CYS A 103 7.58 -17.45 19.30
N ASP A 104 7.08 -16.24 19.13
CA ASP A 104 5.78 -15.97 18.55
C ASP A 104 5.92 -15.90 17.02
N VAL A 105 5.13 -16.68 16.30
CA VAL A 105 5.17 -16.76 14.83
C VAL A 105 3.88 -16.18 14.26
N LEU A 106 4.00 -15.17 13.40
CA LEU A 106 2.89 -14.54 12.71
C LEU A 106 2.95 -14.92 11.22
N LEU A 107 2.17 -15.90 10.81
CA LEU A 107 2.09 -16.38 9.42
C LEU A 107 1.16 -15.49 8.62
N HIS A 108 1.68 -14.74 7.64
CA HIS A 108 0.91 -13.80 6.84
C HIS A 108 1.02 -14.08 5.35
N ASP A 109 -0.14 -14.16 4.68
CA ASP A 109 -0.18 -14.23 3.22
C ASP A 109 0.35 -12.90 2.63
N ALA A 110 1.52 -12.90 2.00
CA ALA A 110 2.11 -11.69 1.40
C ALA A 110 1.21 -11.01 0.35
N VAL A 111 0.17 -11.68 -0.11
CA VAL A 111 -0.84 -11.16 -1.03
C VAL A 111 -2.04 -10.49 -0.36
N ARG A 112 -1.89 -10.08 0.90
CA ARG A 112 -2.81 -9.19 1.64
C ARG A 112 -2.10 -7.87 1.95
N PRO A 113 -1.94 -7.01 0.94
CA PRO A 113 -1.09 -5.82 1.06
C PRO A 113 -1.65 -4.72 1.97
N LEU A 114 -2.91 -4.81 2.37
CA LEU A 114 -3.63 -3.80 3.17
C LEU A 114 -3.79 -4.24 4.64
N LEU A 115 -2.80 -4.96 5.18
CA LEU A 115 -2.76 -5.29 6.60
C LEU A 115 -2.59 -4.01 7.43
N GLU A 116 -3.49 -3.78 8.38
CA GLU A 116 -3.39 -2.64 9.29
C GLU A 116 -2.42 -2.93 10.45
N PRO A 117 -1.52 -1.99 10.83
CA PRO A 117 -0.55 -2.19 11.92
C PRO A 117 -1.19 -2.61 13.25
N ARG A 118 -2.39 -2.07 13.58
CA ARG A 118 -3.12 -2.46 14.80
C ARG A 118 -3.35 -3.97 14.91
N ILE A 119 -3.56 -4.65 13.76
CA ILE A 119 -3.83 -6.10 13.76
C ILE A 119 -2.60 -6.86 14.25
N ILE A 120 -1.38 -6.45 13.85
CA ILE A 120 -0.13 -7.04 14.35
C ILE A 120 -0.04 -6.84 15.86
N THR A 121 -0.24 -5.60 16.34
CA THR A 121 -0.21 -5.27 17.77
C THR A 121 -1.21 -6.11 18.57
N GLU A 122 -2.46 -6.22 18.10
CA GLU A 122 -3.50 -6.99 18.77
C GLU A 122 -3.18 -8.50 18.78
N CYS A 123 -2.61 -9.04 17.69
CA CYS A 123 -2.18 -10.44 17.61
C CYS A 123 -1.05 -10.74 18.61
N VAL A 124 0.00 -9.92 18.67
CA VAL A 124 1.11 -10.11 19.62
C VAL A 124 0.61 -10.02 21.06
N ARG A 125 -0.24 -9.05 21.39
CA ARG A 125 -0.88 -8.96 22.72
C ARG A 125 -1.76 -10.17 23.05
N ALA A 126 -2.46 -10.71 22.08
CA ALA A 126 -3.28 -11.90 22.28
C ALA A 126 -2.40 -13.13 22.57
N LEU A 127 -1.22 -13.25 21.93
CA LEU A 127 -0.26 -14.33 22.19
C LEU A 127 0.34 -14.31 23.60
N GLU A 128 0.30 -13.21 24.33
CA GLU A 128 0.69 -13.19 25.74
C GLU A 128 -0.18 -14.12 26.61
N ARG A 129 -1.42 -14.37 26.20
CA ARG A 129 -2.43 -15.13 26.95
C ARG A 129 -2.91 -16.39 26.23
N HIS A 130 -2.68 -16.49 24.93
CA HIS A 130 -3.13 -17.58 24.07
C HIS A 130 -1.95 -18.12 23.27
N SER A 131 -1.97 -19.41 22.98
CA SER A 131 -0.91 -20.06 22.17
C SER A 131 -1.23 -20.12 20.68
N ALA A 132 -2.46 -19.83 20.30
CA ALA A 132 -2.93 -19.76 18.91
C ALA A 132 -3.96 -18.62 18.73
N VAL A 133 -3.81 -17.86 17.66
CA VAL A 133 -4.62 -16.68 17.34
C VAL A 133 -4.93 -16.64 15.85
N ASN A 134 -6.17 -16.33 15.49
CA ASN A 134 -6.59 -16.13 14.11
C ASN A 134 -7.22 -14.75 13.94
N VAL A 135 -6.86 -14.04 12.88
CA VAL A 135 -7.53 -12.81 12.47
C VAL A 135 -8.77 -13.15 11.65
N ALA A 136 -9.92 -12.61 12.02
CA ALA A 136 -11.15 -12.89 11.33
C ALA A 136 -12.14 -11.72 11.35
N ILE A 137 -13.04 -11.69 10.36
CA ILE A 137 -14.14 -10.74 10.26
C ILE A 137 -15.49 -11.47 10.18
N PRO A 138 -16.61 -10.88 10.59
CA PRO A 138 -17.93 -11.45 10.39
C PRO A 138 -18.19 -11.74 8.91
N SER A 139 -18.95 -12.79 8.60
CA SER A 139 -19.43 -13.02 7.23
C SER A 139 -20.62 -12.10 6.94
N SER A 140 -20.52 -11.29 5.88
CA SER A 140 -21.63 -10.47 5.36
C SER A 140 -22.58 -11.28 4.49
N ASP A 141 -22.07 -12.34 3.85
CA ASP A 141 -22.83 -13.15 2.89
C ASP A 141 -23.54 -14.32 3.55
N THR A 142 -24.64 -14.76 2.94
CA THR A 142 -25.26 -16.03 3.26
C THR A 142 -24.40 -17.17 2.71
N VAL A 143 -23.98 -18.09 3.56
CA VAL A 143 -23.15 -19.25 3.19
C VAL A 143 -24.05 -20.49 3.15
N LEU A 144 -23.94 -21.22 2.04
CA LEU A 144 -24.72 -22.41 1.77
C LEU A 144 -23.82 -23.64 1.75
N VAL A 145 -24.36 -24.78 2.22
CA VAL A 145 -23.77 -26.09 1.94
C VAL A 145 -24.48 -26.67 0.72
N ALA A 146 -23.73 -26.90 -0.35
CA ALA A 146 -24.27 -27.54 -1.55
C ALA A 146 -24.39 -29.05 -1.34
N ALA A 147 -25.43 -29.67 -1.92
CA ALA A 147 -25.60 -31.10 -2.00
C ALA A 147 -25.75 -31.51 -3.48
N PRO A 148 -25.21 -32.68 -3.91
CA PRO A 148 -25.33 -33.13 -5.28
C PRO A 148 -26.80 -33.52 -5.59
N ALA A 149 -27.24 -33.22 -6.82
CA ALA A 149 -28.51 -33.61 -7.40
C ALA A 149 -28.35 -34.08 -8.85
N PRO A 150 -29.31 -34.80 -9.44
CA PRO A 150 -29.18 -35.30 -10.82
C PRO A 150 -28.90 -34.23 -11.86
N ASP A 151 -29.44 -33.01 -11.69
CA ASP A 151 -29.32 -31.90 -12.63
C ASP A 151 -28.31 -30.83 -12.16
N GLY A 152 -27.40 -31.16 -11.22
CA GLY A 152 -26.39 -30.23 -10.69
C GLY A 152 -26.29 -30.24 -9.18
N GLU A 153 -26.38 -29.08 -8.55
CA GLU A 153 -26.30 -28.91 -7.09
C GLU A 153 -27.58 -28.26 -6.55
N ILE A 154 -27.99 -28.68 -5.38
CA ILE A 154 -29.10 -28.07 -4.63
C ILE A 154 -28.59 -27.51 -3.30
N ILE A 155 -29.36 -26.63 -2.69
CA ILE A 155 -29.08 -26.17 -1.33
C ILE A 155 -29.33 -27.32 -0.35
N GLY A 156 -28.27 -27.81 0.29
CA GLY A 156 -28.37 -28.82 1.34
C GLY A 156 -28.60 -28.18 2.71
N GLU A 157 -27.94 -27.08 3.01
CA GLU A 157 -28.03 -26.36 4.29
C GLU A 157 -27.76 -24.87 4.12
N VAL A 158 -28.42 -24.04 4.93
CA VAL A 158 -28.12 -22.61 5.07
C VAL A 158 -27.49 -22.37 6.44
N LEU A 159 -26.23 -21.98 6.48
CA LEU A 159 -25.51 -21.79 7.75
C LEU A 159 -25.95 -20.50 8.44
N ASP A 160 -26.01 -20.51 9.77
CA ASP A 160 -26.24 -19.31 10.57
C ASP A 160 -25.04 -18.35 10.49
N ARG A 161 -25.16 -17.30 9.67
CA ARG A 161 -24.09 -16.34 9.42
C ARG A 161 -23.65 -15.58 10.68
N SER A 162 -24.49 -15.48 11.72
CA SER A 162 -24.11 -14.81 12.97
C SER A 162 -22.91 -15.48 13.64
N ARG A 163 -22.73 -16.77 13.41
CA ARG A 163 -21.65 -17.60 13.93
C ARG A 163 -20.48 -17.75 12.97
N LEU A 164 -20.61 -17.28 11.72
CA LEU A 164 -19.58 -17.43 10.70
C LEU A 164 -18.61 -16.26 10.71
N ARG A 165 -17.34 -16.59 10.51
CA ARG A 165 -16.26 -15.64 10.36
C ARG A 165 -15.45 -15.98 9.11
N ARG A 166 -15.03 -14.96 8.36
CA ARG A 166 -14.07 -15.10 7.28
C ARG A 166 -12.68 -15.00 7.87
N SER A 167 -11.89 -16.09 7.78
CA SER A 167 -10.51 -16.14 8.23
C SER A 167 -9.63 -15.24 7.37
N GLN A 168 -8.75 -14.49 8.02
CA GLN A 168 -7.73 -13.67 7.40
C GLN A 168 -6.35 -14.09 7.92
N THR A 169 -5.32 -13.36 7.55
CA THR A 169 -3.98 -13.47 8.13
C THR A 169 -3.53 -12.09 8.63
N PRO A 170 -2.63 -12.03 9.65
CA PRO A 170 -1.78 -13.11 10.15
C PRO A 170 -2.56 -14.16 10.96
N GLN A 171 -2.09 -15.42 10.87
CA GLN A 171 -2.43 -16.50 11.80
C GLN A 171 -1.22 -16.69 12.72
N CYS A 172 -1.42 -16.62 14.02
CA CYS A 172 -0.33 -16.44 14.94
C CYS A 172 -0.28 -17.56 15.98
N PHE A 173 0.91 -18.02 16.31
CA PHE A 173 1.11 -19.19 17.15
C PHE A 173 2.38 -19.08 17.98
N ARG A 174 2.42 -19.76 19.13
CA ARG A 174 3.66 -20.21 19.74
C ARG A 174 4.35 -21.20 18.79
N LEU A 175 5.66 -21.06 18.58
CA LEU A 175 6.40 -21.91 17.65
C LEU A 175 6.26 -23.39 17.99
N SER A 176 6.33 -23.75 19.27
CA SER A 176 6.15 -25.12 19.74
C SER A 176 4.81 -25.72 19.33
N VAL A 177 3.72 -24.95 19.47
CA VAL A 177 2.35 -25.39 19.13
C VAL A 177 2.18 -25.65 17.64
N ILE A 178 2.53 -24.65 16.80
CA ILE A 178 2.32 -24.81 15.35
C ILE A 178 3.27 -25.90 14.78
N ARG A 179 4.47 -26.03 15.32
CA ARG A 179 5.41 -27.07 14.90
C ARG A 179 4.87 -28.45 15.23
N GLU A 180 4.41 -28.68 16.46
CA GLU A 180 3.82 -29.95 16.88
C GLU A 180 2.62 -30.33 16.01
N ALA A 181 1.72 -29.37 15.72
CA ALA A 181 0.58 -29.58 14.83
C ALA A 181 1.02 -30.06 13.44
N TYR A 182 2.05 -29.42 12.87
CA TYR A 182 2.59 -29.80 11.56
C TYR A 182 3.34 -31.14 11.60
N GLU A 183 4.09 -31.45 12.64
CA GLU A 183 4.76 -32.75 12.81
C GLU A 183 3.73 -33.88 12.84
N ARG A 184 2.63 -33.72 13.62
CA ARG A 184 1.52 -34.69 13.66
C ARG A 184 0.84 -34.80 12.30
N ALA A 185 0.57 -33.67 11.63
CA ALA A 185 -0.07 -33.66 10.32
C ALA A 185 0.76 -34.35 9.25
N LEU A 186 2.08 -34.11 9.22
CA LEU A 186 2.99 -34.74 8.25
C LEU A 186 3.23 -36.22 8.52
N ALA A 187 3.04 -36.67 9.74
CA ALA A 187 3.10 -38.08 10.12
C ALA A 187 1.77 -38.84 9.80
N ASP A 188 0.67 -38.13 9.58
CA ASP A 188 -0.64 -38.73 9.22
C ASP A 188 -0.71 -39.02 7.70
N PRO A 189 -0.76 -40.29 7.27
CA PRO A 189 -0.92 -40.63 5.85
C PRO A 189 -2.21 -40.07 5.22
N GLY A 190 -3.25 -39.83 6.03
CA GLY A 190 -4.52 -39.26 5.59
C GLY A 190 -4.48 -37.76 5.30
N PHE A 191 -3.43 -37.05 5.74
CA PHE A 191 -3.33 -35.61 5.57
C PHE A 191 -3.21 -35.17 4.11
N ALA A 192 -2.51 -35.93 3.28
CA ALA A 192 -2.37 -35.66 1.85
C ALA A 192 -3.71 -35.71 1.10
N GLY A 193 -4.65 -36.56 1.54
CA GLY A 193 -5.98 -36.72 0.95
C GLY A 193 -7.00 -35.66 1.38
N LEU A 194 -6.76 -34.98 2.51
CA LEU A 194 -7.62 -33.92 3.05
C LEU A 194 -6.74 -32.84 3.69
N PRO A 195 -6.01 -32.05 2.88
CA PRO A 195 -5.16 -31.00 3.39
C PRO A 195 -5.97 -29.91 4.09
N ALA A 196 -5.43 -29.34 5.17
CA ALA A 196 -6.02 -28.17 5.79
C ALA A 196 -5.95 -26.96 4.86
N THR A 197 -6.97 -26.12 4.90
CA THR A 197 -7.07 -24.92 4.06
C THR A 197 -6.18 -23.78 4.55
N ASP A 198 -5.87 -23.77 5.86
CA ASP A 198 -5.02 -22.79 6.53
C ASP A 198 -4.29 -23.40 7.73
N ASP A 199 -3.43 -22.61 8.41
CA ASP A 199 -2.60 -23.09 9.51
C ASP A 199 -3.43 -23.32 10.79
N CYS A 200 -4.47 -22.52 11.01
CA CYS A 200 -5.41 -22.73 12.11
C CYS A 200 -6.16 -24.06 11.96
N GLY A 201 -6.49 -24.44 10.72
CA GLY A 201 -7.10 -25.75 10.42
C GLY A 201 -6.20 -26.93 10.76
N VAL A 202 -4.87 -26.78 10.60
CA VAL A 202 -3.90 -27.79 11.04
C VAL A 202 -3.91 -27.92 12.56
N VAL A 203 -3.82 -26.80 13.30
CA VAL A 203 -3.87 -26.81 14.77
C VAL A 203 -5.21 -27.40 15.25
N LEU A 204 -6.35 -26.95 14.72
CA LEU A 204 -7.67 -27.43 15.13
C LEU A 204 -7.83 -28.94 14.94
N ARG A 205 -7.22 -29.51 13.88
CA ARG A 205 -7.32 -30.95 13.57
C ARG A 205 -6.39 -31.82 14.41
N TYR A 206 -5.16 -31.36 14.65
CA TYR A 206 -4.12 -32.19 15.28
C TYR A 206 -3.84 -31.86 16.74
N LEU A 207 -4.30 -30.69 17.21
CA LEU A 207 -4.24 -30.24 18.61
C LEU A 207 -5.60 -29.65 19.02
N PRO A 208 -6.69 -30.42 19.00
CA PRO A 208 -8.06 -29.92 19.24
C PRO A 208 -8.24 -29.33 20.64
N GLU A 209 -7.34 -29.64 21.58
CA GLU A 209 -7.32 -29.08 22.93
C GLU A 209 -6.77 -27.64 22.99
N VAL A 210 -6.10 -27.17 21.94
CA VAL A 210 -5.54 -25.82 21.87
C VAL A 210 -6.62 -24.85 21.37
N PRO A 211 -7.15 -23.94 22.20
CA PRO A 211 -8.12 -22.97 21.75
C PRO A 211 -7.46 -21.91 20.85
N ILE A 212 -8.12 -21.60 19.73
CA ILE A 212 -7.66 -20.57 18.81
C ILE A 212 -8.46 -19.28 19.10
N HIS A 213 -7.80 -18.25 19.60
CA HIS A 213 -8.42 -16.97 19.90
C HIS A 213 -8.67 -16.16 18.62
N LEU A 214 -9.80 -15.43 18.53
CA LEU A 214 -10.12 -14.58 17.39
C LEU A 214 -9.77 -13.12 17.67
N VAL A 215 -8.95 -12.53 16.81
CA VAL A 215 -8.66 -11.09 16.78
C VAL A 215 -9.47 -10.45 15.64
N PRO A 216 -10.10 -9.29 15.87
CA PRO A 216 -10.84 -8.58 14.83
C PRO A 216 -9.94 -8.17 13.66
N GLY A 217 -10.30 -8.60 12.46
CA GLY A 217 -9.64 -8.21 11.22
C GLY A 217 -10.13 -6.88 10.65
N SER A 218 -9.97 -6.74 9.33
CA SER A 218 -10.43 -5.57 8.57
C SER A 218 -11.02 -6.00 7.24
N GLU A 219 -12.08 -5.35 6.80
CA GLU A 219 -12.64 -5.53 5.44
C GLU A 219 -11.63 -5.10 4.37
N HIS A 220 -10.69 -4.19 4.70
CA HIS A 220 -9.62 -3.78 3.79
C HIS A 220 -8.50 -4.84 3.65
N ASN A 221 -8.34 -5.76 4.61
CA ASN A 221 -7.33 -6.80 4.57
C ASN A 221 -7.69 -7.91 3.57
N ILE A 222 -7.99 -7.51 2.32
CA ILE A 222 -8.37 -8.41 1.24
C ILE A 222 -7.19 -9.27 0.78
N LYS A 223 -7.51 -10.46 0.25
CA LYS A 223 -6.51 -11.34 -0.39
C LYS A 223 -6.56 -11.14 -1.90
N VAL A 224 -5.50 -10.62 -2.50
CA VAL A 224 -5.37 -10.52 -3.96
C VAL A 224 -5.24 -11.93 -4.54
N THR A 225 -6.30 -12.39 -5.21
CA THR A 225 -6.42 -13.75 -5.75
C THR A 225 -6.67 -13.75 -7.24
N HIS A 226 -7.47 -12.79 -7.73
CA HIS A 226 -7.88 -12.62 -9.12
C HIS A 226 -7.40 -11.28 -9.69
N PRO A 227 -7.33 -11.11 -11.02
CA PRO A 227 -6.95 -9.82 -11.63
C PRO A 227 -7.80 -8.64 -11.16
N ALA A 228 -9.10 -8.86 -10.94
CA ALA A 228 -10.02 -7.83 -10.44
C ALA A 228 -9.62 -7.30 -9.04
N ASP A 229 -9.04 -8.16 -8.21
CA ASP A 229 -8.63 -7.78 -6.85
C ASP A 229 -7.50 -6.74 -6.84
N LEU A 230 -6.69 -6.68 -7.93
CA LEU A 230 -5.64 -5.67 -8.08
C LEU A 230 -6.25 -4.25 -8.14
N HIS A 231 -7.31 -4.08 -8.93
CA HIS A 231 -8.01 -2.80 -9.03
C HIS A 231 -8.70 -2.43 -7.71
N ILE A 232 -9.28 -3.43 -7.02
CA ILE A 232 -9.90 -3.22 -5.71
C ILE A 232 -8.83 -2.79 -4.70
N ALA A 233 -7.68 -3.48 -4.65
CA ALA A 233 -6.58 -3.14 -3.76
C ALA A 233 -6.06 -1.73 -4.05
N GLU A 234 -5.89 -1.37 -5.32
CA GLU A 234 -5.44 -0.05 -5.74
C GLU A 234 -6.39 1.05 -5.24
N ARG A 235 -7.70 0.84 -5.40
CA ARG A 235 -8.71 1.77 -4.90
C ARG A 235 -8.75 1.84 -3.37
N LEU A 236 -8.57 0.73 -2.69
CA LEU A 236 -8.52 0.71 -1.21
C LEU A 236 -7.28 1.45 -0.69
N PHE A 237 -6.12 1.33 -1.34
CA PHE A 237 -4.95 2.14 -1.01
C PHE A 237 -5.20 3.64 -1.18
N GLU A 238 -5.89 4.03 -2.25
CA GLU A 238 -6.28 5.44 -2.46
C GLU A 238 -7.18 5.96 -1.33
N LEU A 239 -8.12 5.12 -0.84
CA LEU A 239 -9.05 5.48 0.24
C LEU A 239 -8.38 5.43 1.63
N ALA A 240 -7.37 4.60 1.80
CA ALA A 240 -6.65 4.41 3.06
C ALA A 240 -5.40 5.30 3.19
N ALA A 241 -5.05 6.08 2.16
CA ALA A 241 -3.90 6.97 2.18
C ALA A 241 -4.14 8.09 3.20
N GLU A 242 -3.87 7.80 4.47
CA GLU A 242 -3.74 8.82 5.52
C GLU A 242 -2.39 9.50 5.35
N VAL A 243 -2.41 10.80 5.20
CA VAL A 243 -1.18 11.60 5.24
C VAL A 243 -0.71 11.64 6.69
N PRO A 244 0.49 11.12 6.99
CA PRO A 244 1.00 11.21 8.37
C PRO A 244 1.10 12.67 8.78
N GLN A 245 0.65 13.00 9.99
CA GLN A 245 0.94 14.30 10.57
C GLN A 245 2.44 14.36 10.87
N CYS A 246 3.15 15.13 10.07
CA CYS A 246 4.60 15.29 10.19
C CYS A 246 4.94 16.54 11.01
N ASP A 247 6.12 16.54 11.66
CA ASP A 247 6.63 17.78 12.25
C ASP A 247 7.06 18.76 11.15
N ARG A 248 6.19 19.72 10.86
CA ARG A 248 6.39 20.72 9.79
C ARG A 248 7.62 21.59 10.01
N LYS A 249 8.27 21.57 11.18
CA LYS A 249 9.58 22.18 11.40
C LYS A 249 10.67 21.58 10.50
N ALA A 250 10.43 20.38 9.93
CA ALA A 250 11.33 19.80 8.92
C ALA A 250 11.41 20.63 7.63
N LEU A 251 10.51 21.60 7.43
CA LEU A 251 10.56 22.57 6.32
C LEU A 251 11.50 23.73 6.58
N ASP A 252 11.94 23.94 7.84
CA ASP A 252 12.84 25.06 8.17
C ASP A 252 14.12 25.03 7.33
N GLY A 253 14.41 26.14 6.67
CA GLY A 253 15.54 26.26 5.75
C GLY A 253 15.44 25.50 4.44
N ARG A 254 14.40 24.71 4.20
CA ARG A 254 14.18 24.01 2.92
C ARG A 254 13.78 24.98 1.82
N SER A 255 14.18 24.66 0.59
CA SER A 255 13.80 25.42 -0.61
C SER A 255 12.54 24.82 -1.22
N VAL A 256 11.46 25.61 -1.29
CA VAL A 256 10.16 25.20 -1.86
C VAL A 256 9.82 26.11 -3.02
N VAL A 257 9.54 25.53 -4.18
CA VAL A 257 9.03 26.24 -5.35
C VAL A 257 7.56 25.87 -5.54
N VAL A 258 6.71 26.89 -5.66
CA VAL A 258 5.27 26.72 -5.95
C VAL A 258 4.96 27.37 -7.28
N LEU A 259 4.44 26.59 -8.21
CA LEU A 259 4.04 27.01 -9.56
C LEU A 259 2.52 27.02 -9.68
N GLY A 260 1.96 28.13 -10.16
CA GLY A 260 0.54 28.29 -10.41
C GLY A 260 -0.23 29.10 -9.38
N ASP A 261 -1.37 29.61 -9.82
CA ASP A 261 -2.16 30.61 -9.07
C ASP A 261 -2.88 30.04 -7.84
N HIS A 262 -3.13 28.73 -7.81
CA HIS A 262 -3.80 28.06 -6.69
C HIS A 262 -2.87 27.69 -5.53
N GLY A 263 -1.56 27.97 -5.65
CA GLY A 263 -0.56 27.63 -4.65
C GLY A 263 -0.31 28.66 -3.55
N ALA A 264 -1.02 29.78 -3.53
CA ALA A 264 -0.74 30.90 -2.63
C ALA A 264 -0.79 30.51 -1.15
N GLU A 265 -1.82 29.73 -0.72
CA GLU A 265 -1.94 29.29 0.67
C GLU A 265 -0.83 28.28 1.03
N THR A 266 -0.50 27.35 0.15
CA THR A 266 0.63 26.41 0.34
C THR A 266 1.95 27.15 0.50
N ALA A 267 2.20 28.18 -0.31
CA ALA A 267 3.38 29.02 -0.21
C ALA A 267 3.45 29.79 1.12
N ALA A 268 2.33 30.39 1.54
CA ALA A 268 2.23 31.13 2.79
C ALA A 268 2.48 30.21 4.00
N GLN A 269 1.87 29.05 4.03
CA GLN A 269 2.04 28.07 5.11
C GLN A 269 3.48 27.52 5.15
N ALA A 270 4.07 27.19 4.01
CA ALA A 270 5.47 26.74 3.95
C ALA A 270 6.43 27.81 4.50
N ALA A 271 6.22 29.07 4.14
CA ALA A 271 7.02 30.20 4.65
C ALA A 271 6.85 30.38 6.17
N ALA A 272 5.64 30.17 6.71
CA ALA A 272 5.36 30.24 8.14
C ALA A 272 6.13 29.16 8.95
N TYR A 273 6.47 28.03 8.32
CA TYR A 273 7.32 26.97 8.89
C TYR A 273 8.81 27.14 8.57
N GLY A 274 9.25 28.30 8.11
CA GLY A 274 10.67 28.64 7.90
C GLY A 274 11.24 28.20 6.54
N ALA A 275 10.41 27.72 5.62
CA ALA A 275 10.89 27.39 4.28
C ALA A 275 11.26 28.65 3.46
N ARG A 276 12.25 28.50 2.60
CA ARG A 276 12.60 29.51 1.59
C ARG A 276 11.74 29.28 0.36
N VAL A 277 10.63 30.04 0.27
CA VAL A 277 9.63 29.85 -0.78
C VAL A 277 9.88 30.77 -1.97
N ARG A 278 9.72 30.23 -3.17
CA ARG A 278 9.60 30.96 -4.44
C ARG A 278 8.31 30.59 -5.12
N THR A 279 7.54 31.58 -5.51
CA THR A 279 6.30 31.41 -6.25
C THR A 279 6.45 31.90 -7.67
N PHE A 280 5.80 31.22 -8.61
CA PHE A 280 5.73 31.61 -10.00
C PHE A 280 4.32 31.42 -10.52
N THR A 281 3.71 32.48 -11.03
CA THR A 281 2.35 32.52 -11.53
C THR A 281 2.30 33.01 -12.97
N ARG A 282 1.13 32.98 -13.60
CA ARG A 282 0.92 33.59 -14.91
C ARG A 282 1.17 35.11 -14.86
N ALA A 283 0.90 35.76 -13.74
CA ALA A 283 1.17 37.20 -13.58
C ALA A 283 2.68 37.51 -13.61
N ASP A 284 3.52 36.55 -13.17
CA ASP A 284 4.98 36.64 -13.26
C ASP A 284 5.51 36.25 -14.64
N GLY A 285 4.65 35.95 -15.59
CA GLY A 285 4.99 35.52 -16.95
C GLY A 285 5.38 34.02 -17.05
N VAL A 286 5.16 33.22 -15.99
CA VAL A 286 5.48 31.79 -16.00
C VAL A 286 4.23 30.97 -16.34
N ARG A 287 4.32 30.20 -17.41
CA ARG A 287 3.23 29.35 -17.93
C ARG A 287 3.65 27.87 -17.81
N VAL A 288 2.88 27.08 -17.08
CA VAL A 288 3.18 25.64 -16.93
C VAL A 288 2.93 24.83 -18.21
N ASP A 289 2.06 25.32 -19.11
CA ASP A 289 1.84 24.72 -20.43
C ASP A 289 2.97 24.98 -21.42
N ASP A 290 3.97 25.79 -21.05
CA ASP A 290 5.19 26.07 -21.77
C ASP A 290 6.40 25.58 -20.98
N HIS A 291 7.06 24.53 -21.50
CA HIS A 291 8.23 23.93 -20.85
C HIS A 291 9.38 24.92 -20.65
N ASP A 292 9.70 25.72 -21.65
CA ASP A 292 10.85 26.62 -21.60
C ASP A 292 10.63 27.76 -20.58
N SER A 293 9.38 28.19 -20.43
CA SER A 293 8.96 29.12 -19.38
C SER A 293 9.25 28.58 -17.99
N VAL A 294 8.86 27.31 -17.72
CA VAL A 294 9.09 26.65 -16.44
C VAL A 294 10.57 26.38 -16.22
N ALA A 295 11.29 25.88 -17.23
CA ALA A 295 12.71 25.58 -17.15
C ALA A 295 13.53 26.83 -16.77
N LYS A 296 13.28 27.95 -17.45
CA LYS A 296 13.93 29.24 -17.16
C LYS A 296 13.66 29.73 -15.73
N ALA A 297 12.43 29.58 -15.25
CA ALA A 297 12.09 29.94 -13.87
C ALA A 297 12.87 29.09 -12.84
N LEU A 298 12.97 27.79 -13.05
CA LEU A 298 13.68 26.87 -12.15
C LEU A 298 15.21 27.02 -12.24
N GLU A 299 15.77 27.27 -13.42
CA GLU A 299 17.20 27.62 -13.59
C GLU A 299 17.59 28.82 -12.73
N GLY A 300 16.73 29.85 -12.68
CA GLY A 300 16.93 31.03 -11.84
C GLY A 300 16.89 30.77 -10.34
N VAL A 301 16.30 29.67 -9.91
CA VAL A 301 16.26 29.25 -8.50
C VAL A 301 17.45 28.34 -8.16
N GLY A 302 17.86 27.48 -9.07
CA GLY A 302 18.89 26.47 -8.86
C GLY A 302 18.36 25.23 -8.14
N ARG A 303 19.08 24.71 -7.16
CA ARG A 303 18.68 23.49 -6.41
C ARG A 303 17.51 23.75 -5.50
N VAL A 304 16.51 22.85 -5.54
CA VAL A 304 15.28 22.89 -4.73
C VAL A 304 15.03 21.58 -4.00
N ASP A 305 14.52 21.66 -2.78
CA ASP A 305 14.12 20.49 -2.00
C ASP A 305 12.75 20.01 -2.45
N HIS A 306 11.79 20.90 -2.68
CA HIS A 306 10.42 20.57 -3.02
C HIS A 306 9.86 21.46 -4.12
N VAL A 307 9.09 20.85 -5.04
CA VAL A 307 8.34 21.56 -6.07
C VAL A 307 6.87 21.19 -5.96
N VAL A 308 6.00 22.21 -5.96
CA VAL A 308 4.56 22.06 -5.98
C VAL A 308 4.02 22.65 -7.28
N ASN A 309 3.36 21.84 -8.08
CA ASN A 309 2.56 22.33 -9.22
C ASN A 309 1.13 22.54 -8.77
N ALA A 310 0.75 23.78 -8.53
CA ALA A 310 -0.58 24.24 -8.15
C ALA A 310 -1.27 25.02 -9.27
N ALA A 311 -0.91 24.74 -10.50
CA ALA A 311 -1.55 25.33 -11.67
C ALA A 311 -2.81 24.54 -12.02
N GLY A 312 -3.89 25.23 -12.28
CA GLY A 312 -5.17 24.64 -12.68
C GLY A 312 -5.96 25.56 -13.60
N ALA A 313 -6.80 24.98 -14.43
CA ALA A 313 -7.81 25.69 -15.19
C ALA A 313 -9.17 25.31 -14.61
N SER A 314 -10.02 26.32 -14.38
CA SER A 314 -11.38 26.11 -13.87
C SER A 314 -12.35 26.14 -15.05
N HIS A 315 -12.94 24.99 -15.34
CA HIS A 315 -14.07 24.92 -16.28
C HIS A 315 -15.18 24.08 -15.67
N ILE A 316 -16.41 24.57 -15.71
CA ILE A 316 -17.59 23.84 -15.26
C ILE A 316 -18.51 23.72 -16.46
N GLY A 317 -18.64 22.52 -17.04
CA GLY A 317 -19.54 22.32 -18.18
C GLY A 317 -19.43 20.91 -18.76
N ARG A 318 -20.34 20.64 -19.71
CA ARG A 318 -20.33 19.37 -20.45
C ARG A 318 -19.27 19.44 -21.56
N LEU A 319 -18.65 18.31 -21.85
CA LEU A 319 -17.62 18.21 -22.90
C LEU A 319 -18.15 18.73 -24.28
N ALA A 320 -19.42 18.46 -24.59
CA ALA A 320 -20.04 18.91 -25.83
C ALA A 320 -20.20 20.45 -25.95
N GLU A 321 -20.12 21.15 -24.83
CA GLU A 321 -20.25 22.62 -24.76
C GLU A 321 -18.88 23.31 -24.66
N ALA A 322 -17.80 22.51 -24.45
CA ALA A 322 -16.46 23.03 -24.33
C ALA A 322 -15.95 23.58 -25.69
N THR A 323 -15.41 24.78 -25.67
CA THR A 323 -14.75 25.36 -26.87
C THR A 323 -13.35 24.70 -27.02
N GLY A 324 -12.79 24.81 -28.24
CA GLY A 324 -11.42 24.38 -28.49
C GLY A 324 -10.39 25.08 -27.58
N GLU A 325 -10.64 26.35 -27.24
CA GLU A 325 -9.84 27.14 -26.31
C GLU A 325 -9.90 26.54 -24.90
N THR A 326 -11.10 26.23 -24.39
CA THR A 326 -11.30 25.58 -23.09
C THR A 326 -10.60 24.22 -23.01
N VAL A 327 -10.73 23.38 -24.06
CA VAL A 327 -10.05 22.09 -24.13
C VAL A 327 -8.55 22.29 -24.06
N THR A 328 -8.02 23.22 -24.86
CA THR A 328 -6.58 23.53 -24.88
C THR A 328 -6.09 24.04 -23.53
N GLU A 329 -6.84 24.88 -22.85
CA GLU A 329 -6.47 25.40 -21.53
C GLU A 329 -6.46 24.31 -20.46
N VAL A 330 -7.52 23.49 -20.37
CA VAL A 330 -7.61 22.43 -19.33
C VAL A 330 -6.55 21.35 -19.55
N VAL A 331 -6.35 20.89 -20.79
CA VAL A 331 -5.32 19.91 -21.14
C VAL A 331 -3.92 20.52 -20.99
N GLY A 332 -3.74 21.74 -21.47
CA GLY A 332 -2.47 22.47 -21.41
C GLY A 332 -2.01 22.70 -19.97
N THR A 333 -2.87 23.24 -19.12
CA THR A 333 -2.52 23.53 -17.72
C THR A 333 -2.49 22.26 -16.88
N GLY A 334 -3.45 21.36 -17.05
CA GLY A 334 -3.55 20.13 -16.24
C GLY A 334 -2.53 19.09 -16.63
N HIS A 335 -2.66 18.50 -17.82
CA HIS A 335 -1.82 17.36 -18.22
C HIS A 335 -0.43 17.82 -18.70
N LEU A 336 -0.35 18.66 -19.72
CA LEU A 336 0.95 19.12 -20.26
C LEU A 336 1.72 19.93 -19.22
N GLY A 337 1.03 20.73 -18.39
CA GLY A 337 1.64 21.47 -17.31
C GLY A 337 2.31 20.57 -16.28
N ALA A 338 1.67 19.48 -15.88
CA ALA A 338 2.28 18.51 -14.99
C ALA A 338 3.54 17.85 -15.59
N LEU A 339 3.48 17.47 -16.88
CA LEU A 339 4.64 16.93 -17.61
C LEU A 339 5.80 17.95 -17.71
N ASN A 340 5.48 19.18 -18.08
CA ASN A 340 6.48 20.25 -18.23
C ASN A 340 7.14 20.59 -16.91
N VAL A 341 6.36 20.71 -15.82
CA VAL A 341 6.88 20.95 -14.47
C VAL A 341 7.78 19.80 -14.02
N ALA A 342 7.35 18.56 -14.17
CA ALA A 342 8.14 17.40 -13.80
C ALA A 342 9.48 17.37 -14.57
N ARG A 343 9.43 17.53 -15.89
CA ARG A 343 10.59 17.53 -16.75
C ARG A 343 11.57 18.65 -16.41
N ALA A 344 11.06 19.88 -16.22
CA ALA A 344 11.88 21.03 -15.88
C ALA A 344 12.43 20.97 -14.44
N ALA A 345 11.67 20.43 -13.50
CA ALA A 345 12.09 20.30 -12.10
C ALA A 345 13.18 19.22 -11.91
N ARG A 346 13.16 18.16 -12.70
CA ARG A 346 14.04 16.99 -12.50
C ARG A 346 15.54 17.31 -12.29
N PRO A 347 16.20 18.20 -13.08
CA PRO A 347 17.61 18.52 -12.88
C PRO A 347 17.90 19.23 -11.55
N HIS A 348 16.93 19.94 -10.99
CA HIS A 348 17.06 20.81 -9.84
C HIS A 348 16.56 20.16 -8.52
N LEU A 349 15.64 19.21 -8.62
CA LEU A 349 14.88 18.64 -7.50
C LEU A 349 15.71 17.62 -6.71
N ARG A 350 15.56 17.64 -5.36
CA ARG A 350 16.27 16.75 -4.42
C ARG A 350 15.35 15.94 -3.51
N GLY A 351 14.14 16.41 -3.24
CA GLY A 351 13.25 15.80 -2.26
C GLY A 351 11.93 15.32 -2.87
N SER A 352 10.98 16.24 -3.12
CA SER A 352 9.66 15.79 -3.61
C SER A 352 9.02 16.73 -4.64
N LEU A 353 8.27 16.11 -5.55
CA LEU A 353 7.35 16.77 -6.47
C LEU A 353 5.91 16.49 -6.02
N LEU A 354 5.13 17.53 -5.81
CA LEU A 354 3.69 17.44 -5.56
C LEU A 354 2.92 18.02 -6.72
N LEU A 355 2.02 17.23 -7.31
CA LEU A 355 1.15 17.64 -8.40
C LEU A 355 -0.28 17.82 -7.85
N GLN A 356 -0.82 19.02 -7.91
CA GLN A 356 -2.23 19.23 -7.61
C GLN A 356 -3.07 18.77 -8.81
N LEU A 357 -4.12 18.00 -8.53
CA LEU A 357 -5.01 17.49 -9.56
C LEU A 357 -5.90 18.63 -10.08
N PRO A 358 -6.18 18.69 -11.39
CA PRO A 358 -7.09 19.66 -11.95
C PRO A 358 -8.46 19.61 -11.26
N HIS A 359 -8.91 20.76 -10.73
CA HIS A 359 -10.20 20.89 -10.07
C HIS A 359 -11.29 21.21 -11.08
N GLY A 360 -12.41 20.48 -11.02
CA GLY A 360 -13.56 20.68 -11.88
C GLY A 360 -14.38 19.41 -12.09
N ALA A 361 -15.62 19.58 -12.51
CA ALA A 361 -16.52 18.49 -12.82
C ALA A 361 -16.55 18.23 -14.34
N GLY A 362 -16.84 16.99 -14.73
CA GLY A 362 -17.04 16.59 -16.11
C GLY A 362 -15.86 15.86 -16.77
N ALA A 363 -16.12 15.36 -17.98
CA ALA A 363 -15.21 14.43 -18.68
C ALA A 363 -13.83 15.04 -18.99
N LEU A 364 -13.76 16.34 -19.29
CA LEU A 364 -12.53 17.04 -19.62
C LEU A 364 -11.56 17.07 -18.45
N HIS A 365 -12.05 17.43 -17.25
CA HIS A 365 -11.23 17.40 -16.02
C HIS A 365 -10.90 15.98 -15.60
N ALA A 366 -11.85 15.05 -15.69
CA ALA A 366 -11.61 13.63 -15.37
C ALA A 366 -10.48 13.05 -16.21
N SER A 367 -10.39 13.37 -17.50
CA SER A 367 -9.31 12.92 -18.38
C SER A 367 -7.95 13.51 -17.98
N ALA A 368 -7.89 14.82 -17.69
CA ALA A 368 -6.68 15.49 -17.24
C ALA A 368 -6.19 14.95 -15.88
N ARG A 369 -7.12 14.72 -14.93
CA ARG A 369 -6.82 14.10 -13.63
C ARG A 369 -6.25 12.71 -13.80
N ALA A 370 -6.89 11.85 -14.61
CA ALA A 370 -6.40 10.49 -14.86
C ALA A 370 -4.96 10.50 -15.42
N ALA A 371 -4.65 11.43 -16.32
CA ALA A 371 -3.31 11.60 -16.87
C ALA A 371 -2.28 11.98 -15.79
N VAL A 372 -2.62 12.93 -14.88
CA VAL A 372 -1.73 13.35 -13.79
C VAL A 372 -1.53 12.21 -12.79
N VAL A 373 -2.57 11.45 -12.45
CA VAL A 373 -2.47 10.26 -11.59
C VAL A 373 -1.52 9.21 -12.18
N ALA A 374 -1.69 8.89 -13.47
CA ALA A 374 -0.81 7.94 -14.16
C ALA A 374 0.64 8.44 -14.20
N LEU A 375 0.85 9.73 -14.49
CA LEU A 375 2.16 10.38 -14.49
C LEU A 375 2.82 10.32 -13.11
N THR A 376 2.10 10.63 -12.04
CA THR A 376 2.59 10.59 -10.66
C THR A 376 3.16 9.21 -10.32
N ARG A 377 2.43 8.15 -10.62
CA ARG A 377 2.85 6.77 -10.37
C ARG A 377 4.06 6.35 -11.20
N ALA A 378 4.09 6.75 -12.48
CA ALA A 378 5.21 6.49 -13.36
C ALA A 378 6.50 7.18 -12.88
N LEU A 379 6.41 8.47 -12.56
CA LEU A 379 7.55 9.25 -12.07
C LEU A 379 8.03 8.80 -10.69
N ALA A 380 7.14 8.40 -9.79
CA ALA A 380 7.50 7.87 -8.49
C ALA A 380 8.40 6.64 -8.61
N ARG A 381 8.12 5.74 -9.57
CA ARG A 381 8.97 4.58 -9.88
C ARG A 381 10.27 4.97 -10.55
N GLU A 382 10.18 5.81 -11.59
CA GLU A 382 11.34 6.25 -12.37
C GLU A 382 12.38 6.97 -11.52
N TRP A 383 11.95 7.80 -10.55
CA TRP A 383 12.83 8.64 -9.75
C TRP A 383 13.16 8.07 -8.37
N ALA A 384 12.66 6.89 -8.04
CA ALA A 384 12.89 6.23 -6.75
C ALA A 384 14.38 6.01 -6.46
N ALA A 385 15.17 5.59 -7.47
CA ALA A 385 16.61 5.37 -7.34
C ALA A 385 17.40 6.66 -7.00
N ASP A 386 16.83 7.82 -7.32
CA ASP A 386 17.43 9.13 -7.03
C ASP A 386 16.94 9.70 -5.69
N GLY A 387 16.10 8.97 -4.95
CA GLY A 387 15.50 9.40 -3.70
C GLY A 387 14.45 10.50 -3.83
N ILE A 388 13.95 10.75 -5.05
CA ILE A 388 12.93 11.77 -5.31
C ILE A 388 11.55 11.14 -5.22
N ARG A 389 10.68 11.74 -4.38
CA ARG A 389 9.31 11.31 -4.19
C ARG A 389 8.36 12.12 -5.05
N VAL A 390 7.34 11.47 -5.62
CA VAL A 390 6.33 12.13 -6.45
C VAL A 390 4.95 11.71 -6.00
N ASN A 391 4.12 12.67 -5.65
CA ASN A 391 2.73 12.43 -5.23
C ASN A 391 1.79 13.39 -5.93
N CYS A 392 0.49 13.09 -5.92
CA CYS A 392 -0.52 14.06 -6.30
C CYS A 392 -1.61 14.18 -5.23
N ILE A 393 -2.27 15.36 -5.23
CA ILE A 393 -3.28 15.71 -4.23
C ILE A 393 -4.54 16.21 -4.92
N ASP A 394 -5.70 15.72 -4.47
CA ASP A 394 -6.99 16.28 -4.86
C ASP A 394 -7.26 17.60 -4.12
N THR A 395 -7.73 18.60 -4.86
CA THR A 395 -7.95 19.95 -4.36
C THR A 395 -9.41 20.27 -4.05
N GLY A 396 -10.26 19.25 -3.91
CA GLY A 396 -11.69 19.39 -3.63
C GLY A 396 -12.05 19.98 -2.26
N ALA A 397 -11.07 20.19 -1.38
CA ALA A 397 -11.24 20.74 -0.03
C ALA A 397 -10.92 22.26 0.04
N SER A 398 -11.02 22.84 1.23
CA SER A 398 -10.64 24.24 1.45
C SER A 398 -9.15 24.49 1.13
N PRO A 399 -8.76 25.68 0.66
CA PRO A 399 -7.37 26.02 0.34
C PRO A 399 -6.42 25.75 1.52
N LEU A 400 -6.85 26.01 2.75
CA LEU A 400 -6.06 25.76 3.96
C LEU A 400 -5.83 24.25 4.19
N ALA A 401 -6.87 23.42 4.03
CA ALA A 401 -6.75 21.98 4.18
C ALA A 401 -5.80 21.39 3.11
N VAL A 402 -5.96 21.84 1.86
CA VAL A 402 -5.05 21.45 0.76
C VAL A 402 -3.61 21.87 1.06
N ALA A 403 -3.40 23.10 1.56
CA ALA A 403 -2.07 23.58 1.91
C ALA A 403 -1.44 22.75 3.04
N GLN A 404 -2.16 22.53 4.12
CA GLN A 404 -1.67 21.74 5.27
C GLN A 404 -1.30 20.32 4.86
N THR A 405 -2.18 19.65 4.14
CA THR A 405 -1.92 18.30 3.62
C THR A 405 -0.76 18.28 2.63
N SER A 406 -0.65 19.30 1.77
CA SER A 406 0.49 19.44 0.85
C SER A 406 1.82 19.48 1.61
N LEU A 407 1.91 20.25 2.70
CA LEU A 407 3.13 20.33 3.49
C LEU A 407 3.49 18.99 4.14
N ASP A 408 2.51 18.28 4.70
CA ASP A 408 2.73 16.97 5.30
C ASP A 408 3.21 15.96 4.24
N ILE A 409 2.66 15.99 3.01
CA ILE A 409 3.13 15.18 1.88
C ILE A 409 4.59 15.50 1.50
N LEU A 410 4.95 16.79 1.44
CA LEU A 410 6.31 17.21 1.04
C LEU A 410 7.40 16.62 1.94
N ILE A 411 7.12 16.48 3.23
CA ILE A 411 8.07 15.99 4.25
C ILE A 411 7.86 14.53 4.65
N SER A 412 6.77 13.89 4.23
CA SER A 412 6.52 12.46 4.46
C SER A 412 7.38 11.58 3.55
N ASP A 413 7.41 10.28 3.83
CA ASP A 413 8.07 9.28 2.97
C ASP A 413 7.14 8.74 1.87
N LEU A 414 5.94 9.33 1.69
CA LEU A 414 4.99 8.93 0.67
C LEU A 414 5.54 9.16 -0.73
N SER A 415 5.33 8.20 -1.63
CA SER A 415 5.64 8.32 -3.05
C SER A 415 4.68 7.48 -3.89
N GLY A 416 4.27 8.00 -5.04
CA GLY A 416 3.31 7.35 -5.94
C GLY A 416 1.85 7.43 -5.48
N GLN A 417 1.57 8.22 -4.43
CA GLN A 417 0.25 8.29 -3.82
C GLN A 417 -0.64 9.36 -4.45
N VAL A 418 -1.94 9.06 -4.46
CA VAL A 418 -3.02 9.98 -4.82
C VAL A 418 -3.79 10.29 -3.54
N ILE A 419 -3.63 11.49 -3.01
CA ILE A 419 -4.19 11.87 -1.72
C ILE A 419 -5.48 12.68 -1.94
N ASP A 420 -6.56 12.21 -1.34
CA ASP A 420 -7.85 12.92 -1.30
C ASP A 420 -7.89 13.72 0.02
N VAL A 421 -7.92 15.04 -0.09
CA VAL A 421 -8.16 15.92 1.05
C VAL A 421 -9.66 15.99 1.26
N GLY A 422 -10.23 15.00 1.92
CA GLY A 422 -11.66 14.79 2.04
C GLY A 422 -12.47 16.08 2.21
N VAL A 423 -13.55 16.18 1.46
CA VAL A 423 -14.65 17.10 1.82
C VAL A 423 -15.10 16.64 3.21
N ASP A 424 -15.11 17.54 4.21
CA ASP A 424 -15.70 17.28 5.52
C ASP A 424 -17.02 16.52 5.31
N ARG A 425 -17.00 15.21 5.63
CA ARG A 425 -18.20 14.38 5.63
C ARG A 425 -18.93 14.66 6.94
N THR A 426 -19.52 15.87 7.01
CA THR A 426 -20.55 16.17 8.03
C THR A 426 -21.85 15.47 7.67
#